data_ffdb6f2248fcd5267df0f0d73d89b849
#
_entry.id   ffdb6f2248fcd5267df0f0d73d89b849
#
_cell.length_a   1.000
_cell.length_b   1.000
_cell.length_c   1.000
_cell.angle_alpha   90.00
_cell.angle_beta   90.00
_cell.angle_gamma   90.00
#
_symmetry.space_group_name_H-M   'P 1'
#
loop_
_entity.id
_entity.type
_entity.pdbx_description
1 polymer ?
#
loop_
_entity_poly.entity_id
_entity_poly.type
_entity_poly.pdbx_seq_one_letter_code
_entity_poly.pdbx_strand_id
1 'polypeptide(L)'
;MSNFIFISPNFPTNYWQFCRELKNNGMNVLGIGDQPYDELKPELKASLNEYYKVGSLENYDEVYRAVAFFAFKYGRIDWLESNNEYWLERDAALRTDFHITSGFQTEDMPRIKYKSKMKEYYQKAGIATARYHMVDDFEGCKKFIQEVGYPVVVKPDNGVGASDTHKLASDEELKAFLDYKAANHPDVSYIMEEFVHAEVNSYDAIIDGSGNPIFEAGNVSPMSIMDIVNNDDNSIYYIIKDLPDDTRAAGRAAVKSFGVKSRFVHFEFFRMTEDQTSMGQKGQIVALEVNMRPCGGFTPDMINFARSTNVYKIWADMIAFGGTDMPVGEHYYCPFPGRRDGKHFVYSHE
;
A
#
# COMPACT_ATOMS: atom_id res chain seq x y z
N MET A 1 -12.73 4.45 27.21
CA MET A 1 -13.09 4.20 25.80
C MET A 1 -12.00 4.84 24.97
N SER A 2 -11.33 4.08 24.11
CA SER A 2 -10.24 4.61 23.27
C SER A 2 -10.80 5.41 22.11
N ASN A 3 -10.11 6.51 21.77
CA ASN A 3 -10.49 7.40 20.68
C ASN A 3 -9.68 7.09 19.43
N PHE A 4 -10.35 6.77 18.34
CA PHE A 4 -9.75 6.49 17.03
C PHE A 4 -10.19 7.54 16.02
N ILE A 5 -9.24 8.27 15.42
CA ILE A 5 -9.51 9.15 14.30
C ILE A 5 -9.27 8.37 13.00
N PHE A 6 -10.28 8.28 12.15
CA PHE A 6 -10.17 7.71 10.82
C PHE A 6 -10.19 8.82 9.76
N ILE A 7 -9.07 8.98 9.03
CA ILE A 7 -8.93 9.97 7.97
C ILE A 7 -9.48 9.39 6.67
N SER A 8 -10.28 10.15 5.91
CA SER A 8 -10.88 9.73 4.65
C SER A 8 -11.70 8.42 4.74
N PRO A 9 -12.65 8.29 5.70
CA PRO A 9 -13.35 7.03 5.93
C PRO A 9 -14.30 6.64 4.79
N ASN A 10 -14.57 7.56 3.86
CA ASN A 10 -15.45 7.39 2.69
C ASN A 10 -14.72 6.80 1.47
N PHE A 11 -13.39 6.77 1.46
CA PHE A 11 -12.61 6.25 0.33
C PHE A 11 -11.38 5.47 0.80
N PRO A 12 -11.17 4.25 0.26
CA PRO A 12 -12.02 3.43 -0.61
C PRO A 12 -13.44 3.18 -0.07
N THR A 13 -14.39 2.92 -0.96
CA THR A 13 -15.83 2.90 -0.64
C THR A 13 -16.27 1.77 0.29
N ASN A 14 -15.38 0.81 0.61
CA ASN A 14 -15.57 -0.30 1.55
C ASN A 14 -14.92 -0.05 2.92
N TYR A 15 -14.18 1.06 3.12
CA TYR A 15 -13.43 1.33 4.37
C TYR A 15 -14.33 1.66 5.57
N TRP A 16 -15.61 1.97 5.35
CA TRP A 16 -16.60 2.03 6.44
C TRP A 16 -16.64 0.75 7.27
N GLN A 17 -16.24 -0.40 6.71
CA GLN A 17 -16.19 -1.67 7.43
C GLN A 17 -15.11 -1.67 8.53
N PHE A 18 -13.96 -1.03 8.32
CA PHE A 18 -12.98 -0.79 9.41
C PHE A 18 -13.60 0.04 10.53
N CYS A 19 -14.30 1.13 10.18
CA CYS A 19 -14.97 2.00 11.15
C CYS A 19 -16.04 1.22 11.93
N ARG A 20 -16.84 0.39 11.24
CA ARG A 20 -17.87 -0.44 11.86
C ARG A 20 -17.29 -1.39 12.90
N GLU A 21 -16.24 -2.10 12.55
CA GLU A 21 -15.66 -3.10 13.46
C GLU A 21 -14.94 -2.44 14.65
N LEU A 22 -14.30 -1.29 14.47
CA LEU A 22 -13.77 -0.49 15.59
C LEU A 22 -14.89 -0.06 16.55
N LYS A 23 -16.02 0.42 16.01
CA LYS A 23 -17.18 0.81 16.82
C LYS A 23 -17.81 -0.37 17.53
N ASN A 24 -17.93 -1.53 16.86
CA ASN A 24 -18.41 -2.77 17.46
C ASN A 24 -17.54 -3.22 18.64
N ASN A 25 -16.24 -2.93 18.59
CA ASN A 25 -15.28 -3.17 19.68
C ASN A 25 -15.33 -2.10 20.79
N GLY A 26 -16.29 -1.18 20.74
CA GLY A 26 -16.51 -0.18 21.79
C GLY A 26 -15.56 1.02 21.72
N MET A 27 -14.90 1.27 20.61
CA MET A 27 -14.09 2.47 20.40
C MET A 27 -14.93 3.67 19.99
N ASN A 28 -14.49 4.88 20.32
CA ASN A 28 -15.00 6.10 19.71
C ASN A 28 -14.37 6.28 18.33
N VAL A 29 -15.14 6.12 17.27
CA VAL A 29 -14.69 6.27 15.89
C VAL A 29 -15.06 7.65 15.36
N LEU A 30 -14.03 8.49 15.14
CA LEU A 30 -14.14 9.91 14.80
C LEU A 30 -13.63 10.08 13.35
N GLY A 31 -14.54 10.34 12.41
CA GLY A 31 -14.18 10.49 11.00
C GLY A 31 -13.77 11.92 10.65
N ILE A 32 -12.71 12.09 9.87
CA ILE A 32 -12.36 13.36 9.22
C ILE A 32 -12.34 13.13 7.71
N GLY A 33 -13.08 13.94 6.97
CA GLY A 33 -13.15 13.86 5.51
C GLY A 33 -13.63 15.16 4.89
N ASP A 34 -13.56 15.25 3.56
CA ASP A 34 -13.96 16.43 2.80
C ASP A 34 -15.30 16.25 2.05
N GLN A 35 -15.86 15.03 2.04
CA GLN A 35 -17.19 14.78 1.50
C GLN A 35 -18.26 15.35 2.43
N PRO A 36 -19.33 16.00 1.88
CA PRO A 36 -20.48 16.44 2.67
C PRO A 36 -21.13 15.28 3.44
N TYR A 37 -21.51 15.53 4.70
CA TYR A 37 -22.08 14.48 5.56
C TYR A 37 -23.31 13.80 4.94
N ASP A 38 -24.18 14.58 4.27
CA ASP A 38 -25.40 14.07 3.66
C ASP A 38 -25.14 13.09 2.51
N GLU A 39 -24.00 13.22 1.86
CA GLU A 39 -23.54 12.36 0.76
C GLU A 39 -22.84 11.08 1.22
N LEU A 40 -22.48 10.97 2.51
CA LEU A 40 -21.84 9.77 3.05
C LEU A 40 -22.83 8.59 3.00
N LYS A 41 -22.31 7.40 2.73
CA LYS A 41 -23.10 6.16 2.80
C LYS A 41 -23.77 5.98 4.16
N PRO A 42 -25.01 5.49 4.23
CA PRO A 42 -25.69 5.21 5.49
C PRO A 42 -24.88 4.32 6.44
N GLU A 43 -24.19 3.32 5.88
CA GLU A 43 -23.35 2.39 6.64
C GLU A 43 -22.17 3.10 7.30
N LEU A 44 -21.55 4.07 6.60
CA LEU A 44 -20.46 4.88 7.17
C LEU A 44 -20.99 5.78 8.29
N LYS A 45 -22.12 6.48 8.05
CA LYS A 45 -22.75 7.31 9.08
C LYS A 45 -23.04 6.51 10.35
N ALA A 46 -23.55 5.29 10.21
CA ALA A 46 -23.83 4.39 11.33
C ALA A 46 -22.54 3.90 12.05
N SER A 47 -21.43 3.84 11.33
CA SER A 47 -20.13 3.35 11.82
C SER A 47 -19.27 4.40 12.53
N LEU A 48 -19.66 5.67 12.48
CA LEU A 48 -18.96 6.78 13.14
C LEU A 48 -19.70 7.21 14.42
N ASN A 49 -18.95 7.71 15.40
CA ASN A 49 -19.52 8.42 16.54
C ASN A 49 -19.71 9.90 16.22
N GLU A 50 -18.79 10.46 15.45
CA GLU A 50 -18.86 11.83 14.93
C GLU A 50 -18.07 11.94 13.64
N TYR A 51 -18.46 12.90 12.80
CA TYR A 51 -17.78 13.23 11.55
C TYR A 51 -17.47 14.72 11.49
N TYR A 52 -16.22 15.06 11.23
CA TYR A 52 -15.78 16.43 11.01
C TYR A 52 -15.49 16.63 9.52
N LYS A 53 -16.27 17.50 8.87
CA LYS A 53 -16.04 17.87 7.48
C LYS A 53 -15.00 18.99 7.40
N VAL A 54 -13.90 18.75 6.66
CA VAL A 54 -12.93 19.78 6.26
C VAL A 54 -13.25 20.28 4.84
N GLY A 55 -12.68 21.41 4.44
CA GLY A 55 -12.80 21.93 3.07
C GLY A 55 -12.04 21.05 2.07
N SER A 56 -10.84 20.63 2.45
CA SER A 56 -10.01 19.69 1.70
C SER A 56 -9.09 18.92 2.63
N LEU A 57 -9.00 17.60 2.44
CA LEU A 57 -8.02 16.76 3.13
C LEU A 57 -6.58 17.10 2.71
N GLU A 58 -6.37 17.79 1.59
CA GLU A 58 -5.06 18.31 1.18
C GLU A 58 -4.59 19.49 2.03
N ASN A 59 -5.49 20.19 2.68
CA ASN A 59 -5.16 21.30 3.56
C ASN A 59 -4.80 20.79 4.96
N TYR A 60 -3.49 20.71 5.26
CA TYR A 60 -3.00 20.21 6.52
C TYR A 60 -3.56 20.96 7.73
N ASP A 61 -3.63 22.30 7.66
CA ASP A 61 -4.13 23.13 8.78
C ASP A 61 -5.59 22.83 9.11
N GLU A 62 -6.42 22.57 8.11
CA GLU A 62 -7.82 22.20 8.35
C GLU A 62 -7.94 20.85 9.04
N VAL A 63 -7.17 19.86 8.59
CA VAL A 63 -7.15 18.52 9.20
C VAL A 63 -6.58 18.59 10.62
N TYR A 64 -5.48 19.35 10.81
CA TYR A 64 -4.89 19.59 12.15
C TYR A 64 -5.92 20.15 13.12
N ARG A 65 -6.69 21.18 12.72
CA ARG A 65 -7.75 21.77 13.53
C ARG A 65 -8.88 20.79 13.84
N ALA A 66 -9.23 19.90 12.90
CA ALA A 66 -10.21 18.86 13.12
C ALA A 66 -9.73 17.83 14.18
N VAL A 67 -8.45 17.43 14.13
CA VAL A 67 -7.83 16.58 15.16
C VAL A 67 -7.83 17.30 16.52
N ALA A 68 -7.46 18.58 16.56
CA ALA A 68 -7.47 19.40 17.79
C ALA A 68 -8.88 19.52 18.37
N PHE A 69 -9.91 19.70 17.54
CA PHE A 69 -11.30 19.72 17.95
C PHE A 69 -11.72 18.40 18.62
N PHE A 70 -11.38 17.26 18.01
CA PHE A 70 -11.68 15.97 18.59
C PHE A 70 -10.90 15.72 19.89
N ALA A 71 -9.62 16.11 19.94
CA ALA A 71 -8.83 16.02 21.16
C ALA A 71 -9.42 16.88 22.31
N PHE A 72 -9.92 18.09 22.01
CA PHE A 72 -10.60 18.93 22.98
C PHE A 72 -11.92 18.28 23.46
N LYS A 73 -12.72 17.71 22.54
CA LYS A 73 -14.04 17.20 22.87
C LYS A 73 -14.03 15.83 23.55
N TYR A 74 -13.15 14.93 23.09
CA TYR A 74 -13.11 13.52 23.51
C TYR A 74 -11.91 13.19 24.40
N GLY A 75 -10.98 14.13 24.60
CA GLY A 75 -9.74 13.90 25.31
C GLY A 75 -8.67 13.30 24.42
N ARG A 76 -7.73 12.57 25.02
CA ARG A 76 -6.59 11.98 24.32
C ARG A 76 -7.05 11.16 23.12
N ILE A 77 -6.38 11.37 21.99
CA ILE A 77 -6.52 10.52 20.81
C ILE A 77 -5.50 9.38 20.93
N ASP A 78 -5.99 8.14 20.90
CA ASP A 78 -5.16 6.94 21.06
C ASP A 78 -4.65 6.43 19.71
N TRP A 79 -5.45 6.60 18.64
CA TRP A 79 -5.14 6.15 17.31
C TRP A 79 -5.55 7.18 16.26
N LEU A 80 -4.75 7.28 15.20
CA LEU A 80 -5.06 8.05 13.99
C LEU A 80 -4.53 7.28 12.78
N GLU A 81 -5.41 6.97 11.81
CA GLU A 81 -5.06 6.18 10.63
C GLU A 81 -6.06 6.41 9.49
N SER A 82 -5.59 6.35 8.25
CA SER A 82 -6.43 6.34 7.06
C SER A 82 -6.52 4.95 6.41
N ASN A 83 -5.57 4.07 6.70
CA ASN A 83 -5.34 2.82 5.95
C ASN A 83 -5.13 3.06 4.44
N ASN A 84 -4.65 4.24 4.04
CA ASN A 84 -4.52 4.66 2.67
C ASN A 84 -3.11 5.17 2.37
N GLU A 85 -2.50 4.67 1.28
CA GLU A 85 -1.14 5.04 0.86
C GLU A 85 -0.97 6.53 0.62
N TYR A 86 -1.99 7.16 0.04
CA TYR A 86 -1.96 8.58 -0.29
C TYR A 86 -1.84 9.48 0.95
N TRP A 87 -2.48 9.09 2.06
CA TRP A 87 -2.50 9.88 3.29
C TRP A 87 -1.41 9.49 4.30
N LEU A 88 -0.60 8.48 4.01
CA LEU A 88 0.31 7.87 4.98
C LEU A 88 1.30 8.87 5.62
N GLU A 89 1.90 9.78 4.82
CA GLU A 89 2.81 10.81 5.34
C GLU A 89 2.06 11.84 6.19
N ARG A 90 0.85 12.19 5.80
CA ARG A 90 -0.02 13.11 6.54
C ARG A 90 -0.48 12.51 7.86
N ASP A 91 -0.89 11.24 7.86
CA ASP A 91 -1.22 10.51 9.07
C ASP A 91 -0.03 10.49 10.04
N ALA A 92 1.17 10.27 9.55
CA ALA A 92 2.39 10.26 10.35
C ALA A 92 2.71 11.65 10.93
N ALA A 93 2.55 12.72 10.14
CA ALA A 93 2.75 14.10 10.59
C ALA A 93 1.75 14.45 11.71
N LEU A 94 0.47 14.15 11.53
CA LEU A 94 -0.56 14.36 12.55
C LEU A 94 -0.28 13.57 13.83
N ARG A 95 0.15 12.31 13.73
CA ARG A 95 0.53 11.51 14.90
C ARG A 95 1.70 12.15 15.65
N THR A 96 2.71 12.63 14.94
CA THR A 96 3.87 13.30 15.51
C THR A 96 3.46 14.58 16.24
N ASP A 97 2.69 15.44 15.59
CA ASP A 97 2.27 16.74 16.13
C ASP A 97 1.36 16.61 17.36
N PHE A 98 0.50 15.61 17.40
CA PHE A 98 -0.41 15.34 18.53
C PHE A 98 0.13 14.32 19.54
N HIS A 99 1.40 13.89 19.41
CA HIS A 99 2.02 12.87 20.26
C HIS A 99 1.21 11.58 20.36
N ILE A 100 0.59 11.16 19.26
CA ILE A 100 -0.10 9.88 19.14
C ILE A 100 0.97 8.82 18.83
N THR A 101 1.31 8.02 19.82
CA THR A 101 2.45 7.08 19.74
C THR A 101 2.13 5.76 19.05
N SER A 102 0.87 5.52 18.69
CA SER A 102 0.44 4.36 17.92
C SER A 102 0.68 4.61 16.41
N GLY A 103 1.37 3.69 15.75
CA GLY A 103 1.70 3.80 14.32
C GLY A 103 2.98 4.56 14.02
N PHE A 104 3.31 4.62 12.72
CA PHE A 104 4.52 5.28 12.23
C PHE A 104 4.48 6.80 12.42
N GLN A 105 5.63 7.39 12.73
CA GLN A 105 5.83 8.82 12.91
C GLN A 105 6.47 9.44 11.65
N THR A 106 6.58 10.76 11.59
CA THR A 106 7.21 11.47 10.46
C THR A 106 8.63 10.94 10.16
N GLU A 107 9.40 10.63 11.19
CA GLU A 107 10.77 10.11 11.06
C GLU A 107 10.85 8.71 10.41
N ASP A 108 9.75 7.98 10.41
CA ASP A 108 9.67 6.65 9.81
C ASP A 108 9.40 6.70 8.28
N MET A 109 8.85 7.83 7.80
CA MET A 109 8.37 7.94 6.42
C MET A 109 9.44 7.64 5.36
N PRO A 110 10.70 8.09 5.50
CA PRO A 110 11.69 7.80 4.47
C PRO A 110 11.84 6.32 4.16
N ARG A 111 11.87 5.43 5.16
CA ARG A 111 12.07 3.99 4.95
C ARG A 111 10.85 3.25 4.39
N ILE A 112 9.64 3.84 4.50
CA ILE A 112 8.39 3.19 4.08
C ILE A 112 7.71 3.87 2.88
N LYS A 113 8.25 5.00 2.41
CA LYS A 113 7.71 5.75 1.27
C LYS A 113 8.68 5.86 0.11
N TYR A 114 10.00 5.95 0.37
CA TYR A 114 10.99 6.13 -0.68
C TYR A 114 11.56 4.78 -1.11
N LYS A 115 11.35 4.41 -2.37
CA LYS A 115 11.78 3.11 -2.94
C LYS A 115 13.28 2.88 -2.80
N SER A 116 14.09 3.94 -2.97
CA SER A 116 15.52 3.90 -2.76
C SER A 116 15.90 3.54 -1.32
N LYS A 117 15.14 4.05 -0.34
CA LYS A 117 15.37 3.76 1.09
C LYS A 117 14.85 2.39 1.52
N MET A 118 13.75 1.92 0.94
CA MET A 118 13.24 0.57 1.19
C MET A 118 14.31 -0.50 0.92
N LYS A 119 15.15 -0.32 -0.09
CA LYS A 119 16.18 -1.30 -0.48
C LYS A 119 17.17 -1.61 0.64
N GLU A 120 17.55 -0.62 1.45
CA GLU A 120 18.42 -0.83 2.60
C GLU A 120 17.80 -1.80 3.64
N TYR A 121 16.49 -1.69 3.84
CA TYR A 121 15.75 -2.54 4.79
C TYR A 121 15.50 -3.95 4.25
N TYR A 122 15.30 -4.09 2.94
CA TYR A 122 15.24 -5.40 2.30
C TYR A 122 16.60 -6.11 2.36
N GLN A 123 17.70 -5.41 2.14
CA GLN A 123 19.05 -5.97 2.27
C GLN A 123 19.30 -6.45 3.71
N LYS A 124 18.91 -5.67 4.74
CA LYS A 124 18.97 -6.09 6.14
C LYS A 124 18.11 -7.32 6.42
N ALA A 125 17.00 -7.48 5.69
CA ALA A 125 16.13 -8.67 5.76
C ALA A 125 16.69 -9.88 5.00
N GLY A 126 17.79 -9.73 4.25
CA GLY A 126 18.35 -10.78 3.40
C GLY A 126 17.55 -11.04 2.13
N ILE A 127 16.73 -10.07 1.69
CA ILE A 127 15.88 -10.18 0.49
C ILE A 127 16.56 -9.42 -0.65
N ALA A 128 16.71 -10.08 -1.80
CA ALA A 128 17.25 -9.46 -3.01
C ALA A 128 16.37 -8.31 -3.50
N THR A 129 16.99 -7.30 -4.11
CA THR A 129 16.31 -6.16 -4.73
C THR A 129 16.91 -5.89 -6.10
N ALA A 130 16.13 -5.34 -7.02
CA ALA A 130 16.65 -4.80 -8.28
C ALA A 130 17.79 -3.80 -8.01
N ARG A 131 18.86 -3.85 -8.81
CA ARG A 131 19.88 -2.80 -8.81
C ARG A 131 19.26 -1.49 -9.25
N TYR A 132 19.76 -0.39 -8.75
CA TYR A 132 19.16 0.91 -9.02
C TYR A 132 20.16 2.05 -9.07
N HIS A 133 19.74 3.14 -9.71
CA HIS A 133 20.40 4.43 -9.76
C HIS A 133 19.38 5.54 -9.55
N MET A 134 19.71 6.57 -8.79
CA MET A 134 18.85 7.77 -8.73
C MET A 134 19.06 8.58 -10.01
N VAL A 135 17.96 8.87 -10.69
CA VAL A 135 18.02 9.56 -11.98
C VAL A 135 18.67 10.93 -11.81
N ASP A 136 19.77 11.13 -12.50
CA ASP A 136 20.54 12.36 -12.58
C ASP A 136 20.58 12.89 -14.04
N ASP A 137 21.74 12.98 -14.64
CA ASP A 137 21.90 13.35 -16.04
C ASP A 137 21.97 12.13 -16.97
N PHE A 138 22.04 12.39 -18.28
CA PHE A 138 22.12 11.34 -19.30
C PHE A 138 23.31 10.40 -19.10
N GLU A 139 24.49 10.95 -18.79
CA GLU A 139 25.72 10.18 -18.67
C GLU A 139 25.73 9.29 -17.41
N GLY A 140 25.21 9.79 -16.26
CA GLY A 140 25.04 9.01 -15.04
C GLY A 140 24.07 7.84 -15.24
N CYS A 141 22.89 8.12 -15.82
CA CYS A 141 21.92 7.08 -16.18
C CYS A 141 22.51 6.08 -17.17
N LYS A 142 23.23 6.55 -18.19
CA LYS A 142 23.86 5.70 -19.19
C LYS A 142 24.91 4.76 -18.62
N LYS A 143 25.71 5.23 -17.66
CA LYS A 143 26.67 4.39 -16.95
C LYS A 143 25.99 3.24 -16.22
N PHE A 144 24.89 3.51 -15.51
CA PHE A 144 24.10 2.46 -14.86
C PHE A 144 23.53 1.46 -15.87
N ILE A 145 23.01 1.96 -17.01
CA ILE A 145 22.46 1.10 -18.08
C ILE A 145 23.56 0.20 -18.69
N GLN A 146 24.82 0.67 -18.79
CA GLN A 146 25.93 -0.17 -19.24
C GLN A 146 26.18 -1.36 -18.30
N GLU A 147 25.87 -1.22 -17.00
CA GLU A 147 26.02 -2.28 -15.99
C GLU A 147 24.86 -3.28 -15.99
N VAL A 148 23.62 -2.82 -16.26
CA VAL A 148 22.42 -3.63 -16.10
C VAL A 148 21.79 -4.08 -17.41
N GLY A 149 22.05 -3.35 -18.51
CA GLY A 149 21.40 -3.53 -19.81
C GLY A 149 20.04 -2.87 -19.91
N TYR A 150 19.55 -2.76 -21.11
CA TYR A 150 18.16 -2.44 -21.41
C TYR A 150 17.28 -3.71 -21.38
N PRO A 151 15.98 -3.60 -21.07
CA PRO A 151 15.27 -2.40 -20.64
C PRO A 151 15.55 -2.06 -19.17
N VAL A 152 15.32 -0.79 -18.80
CA VAL A 152 15.27 -0.32 -17.42
C VAL A 152 13.88 0.22 -17.10
N VAL A 153 13.52 0.25 -15.81
CA VAL A 153 12.27 0.86 -15.32
C VAL A 153 12.60 2.14 -14.56
N VAL A 154 11.93 3.23 -14.90
CA VAL A 154 12.07 4.52 -14.20
C VAL A 154 10.73 4.92 -13.60
N LYS A 155 10.73 5.28 -12.33
CA LYS A 155 9.52 5.62 -11.57
C LYS A 155 9.84 6.66 -10.49
N PRO A 156 8.85 7.46 -10.01
CA PRO A 156 9.05 8.34 -8.87
C PRO A 156 9.54 7.56 -7.65
N ASP A 157 10.55 8.07 -6.95
CA ASP A 157 11.07 7.44 -5.73
C ASP A 157 10.01 7.41 -4.62
N ASN A 158 9.20 8.47 -4.52
CA ASN A 158 8.02 8.56 -3.65
C ASN A 158 6.76 8.69 -4.53
N GLY A 159 6.23 7.58 -5.02
CA GLY A 159 5.03 7.52 -5.87
C GLY A 159 4.07 6.44 -5.40
N VAL A 160 2.82 6.50 -5.88
CA VAL A 160 1.73 5.60 -5.52
C VAL A 160 1.19 4.90 -6.77
N GLY A 161 1.01 3.57 -6.72
CA GLY A 161 0.19 2.83 -7.67
C GLY A 161 0.72 2.76 -9.10
N ALA A 162 2.02 2.60 -9.30
CA ALA A 162 2.68 2.54 -10.62
C ALA A 162 2.46 3.79 -11.51
N SER A 163 1.94 4.88 -10.93
CA SER A 163 1.79 6.15 -11.65
C SER A 163 3.14 6.67 -12.09
N ASP A 164 3.19 7.19 -13.33
CA ASP A 164 4.38 7.78 -13.93
C ASP A 164 5.60 6.83 -13.95
N THR A 165 5.30 5.54 -14.20
CA THR A 165 6.30 4.47 -14.36
C THR A 165 6.57 4.22 -15.83
N HIS A 166 7.83 4.32 -16.24
CA HIS A 166 8.27 4.21 -17.63
C HIS A 166 9.25 3.03 -17.78
N LYS A 167 9.04 2.21 -18.81
CA LYS A 167 9.99 1.21 -19.26
C LYS A 167 10.78 1.80 -20.44
N LEU A 168 12.08 1.90 -20.30
CA LEU A 168 12.97 2.47 -21.31
C LEU A 168 13.81 1.36 -21.94
N ALA A 169 13.80 1.28 -23.26
CA ALA A 169 14.47 0.23 -24.05
C ALA A 169 15.61 0.75 -24.93
N SER A 170 15.83 2.07 -24.99
CA SER A 170 16.89 2.68 -25.81
C SER A 170 17.38 4.01 -25.26
N ASP A 171 18.48 4.51 -25.82
CA ASP A 171 19.07 5.82 -25.48
C ASP A 171 18.14 6.97 -25.91
N GLU A 172 17.39 6.79 -26.98
CA GLU A 172 16.40 7.75 -27.46
C GLU A 172 15.25 7.89 -26.48
N GLU A 173 14.77 6.77 -25.93
CA GLU A 173 13.72 6.77 -24.90
C GLU A 173 14.22 7.38 -23.58
N LEU A 174 15.49 7.12 -23.21
CA LEU A 174 16.10 7.74 -22.05
C LEU A 174 16.15 9.28 -22.20
N LYS A 175 16.58 9.79 -23.35
CA LYS A 175 16.59 11.23 -23.62
C LYS A 175 15.20 11.84 -23.56
N ALA A 176 14.22 11.18 -24.21
CA ALA A 176 12.84 11.62 -24.19
C ALA A 176 12.26 11.66 -22.76
N PHE A 177 12.59 10.68 -21.93
CA PHE A 177 12.18 10.66 -20.52
C PHE A 177 12.83 11.81 -19.73
N LEU A 178 14.12 12.09 -19.91
CA LEU A 178 14.81 13.19 -19.22
C LEU A 178 14.21 14.57 -19.60
N ASP A 179 13.89 14.76 -20.88
CA ASP A 179 13.20 15.95 -21.37
C ASP A 179 11.81 16.07 -20.77
N TYR A 180 11.05 14.98 -20.74
CA TYR A 180 9.73 14.90 -20.10
C TYR A 180 9.80 15.27 -18.61
N LYS A 181 10.74 14.67 -17.86
CA LYS A 181 10.97 14.96 -16.45
C LYS A 181 11.28 16.42 -16.22
N ALA A 182 12.20 16.98 -17.02
CA ALA A 182 12.59 18.39 -16.89
C ALA A 182 11.42 19.36 -17.16
N ALA A 183 10.56 19.02 -18.10
CA ALA A 183 9.42 19.87 -18.48
C ALA A 183 8.23 19.77 -17.51
N ASN A 184 7.94 18.57 -16.97
CA ASN A 184 6.69 18.31 -16.25
C ASN A 184 6.89 18.06 -14.75
N HIS A 185 8.04 17.51 -14.35
CA HIS A 185 8.31 17.07 -12.98
C HIS A 185 9.73 17.43 -12.51
N PRO A 186 10.17 18.71 -12.61
CA PRO A 186 11.55 19.11 -12.32
C PRO A 186 12.00 18.77 -10.89
N ASP A 187 11.08 18.89 -9.93
CA ASP A 187 11.36 18.70 -8.49
C ASP A 187 11.14 17.26 -8.00
N VAL A 188 10.67 16.34 -8.87
CA VAL A 188 10.43 14.95 -8.51
C VAL A 188 11.70 14.14 -8.66
N SER A 189 12.09 13.42 -7.59
CA SER A 189 13.16 12.44 -7.64
C SER A 189 12.67 11.13 -8.24
N TYR A 190 13.41 10.58 -9.20
CA TYR A 190 13.11 9.30 -9.84
C TYR A 190 14.20 8.28 -9.52
N ILE A 191 13.79 7.03 -9.39
CA ILE A 191 14.66 5.87 -9.31
C ILE A 191 14.61 5.10 -10.63
N MET A 192 15.77 4.75 -11.16
CA MET A 192 15.96 3.86 -12.31
C MET A 192 16.36 2.50 -11.80
N GLU A 193 15.65 1.45 -12.19
CA GLU A 193 15.92 0.07 -11.76
C GLU A 193 16.17 -0.84 -12.97
N GLU A 194 17.01 -1.85 -12.79
CA GLU A 194 17.10 -2.94 -13.76
C GLU A 194 15.74 -3.64 -13.87
N PHE A 195 15.42 -4.07 -15.08
CA PHE A 195 14.14 -4.75 -15.33
C PHE A 195 14.17 -6.17 -14.78
N VAL A 196 13.16 -6.53 -14.00
CA VAL A 196 12.99 -7.88 -13.43
C VAL A 196 11.97 -8.65 -14.25
N HIS A 197 12.36 -9.78 -14.82
CA HIS A 197 11.44 -10.71 -15.48
C HIS A 197 10.70 -11.55 -14.45
N ALA A 198 9.50 -11.11 -14.07
CA ALA A 198 8.79 -11.68 -12.92
C ALA A 198 7.28 -11.47 -12.98
N GLU A 199 6.56 -12.24 -12.18
CA GLU A 199 5.18 -11.98 -11.78
C GLU A 199 5.15 -11.27 -10.43
N VAL A 200 4.17 -10.38 -10.23
CA VAL A 200 3.99 -9.71 -8.93
C VAL A 200 3.18 -10.62 -8.00
N ASN A 201 3.74 -10.86 -6.83
CA ASN A 201 3.12 -11.59 -5.74
C ASN A 201 3.07 -10.70 -4.52
N SER A 202 2.06 -10.85 -3.66
CA SER A 202 1.99 -10.09 -2.42
C SER A 202 2.11 -10.94 -1.17
N TYR A 203 2.50 -10.27 -0.09
CA TYR A 203 2.31 -10.70 1.28
C TYR A 203 1.40 -9.69 1.97
N ASP A 204 0.18 -10.10 2.26
CA ASP A 204 -0.85 -9.30 2.92
C ASP A 204 -1.00 -9.81 4.35
N ALA A 205 -0.78 -8.96 5.36
CA ALA A 205 -0.79 -9.41 6.74
C ALA A 205 -1.31 -8.35 7.71
N ILE A 206 -1.87 -8.82 8.82
CA ILE A 206 -2.20 -7.97 9.98
C ILE A 206 -1.19 -8.32 11.08
N ILE A 207 -0.46 -7.29 11.52
CA ILE A 207 0.66 -7.40 12.44
C ILE A 207 0.25 -6.84 13.80
N ASP A 208 0.50 -7.60 14.88
CA ASP A 208 0.19 -7.19 16.24
C ASP A 208 1.18 -6.15 16.80
N GLY A 209 0.94 -5.69 18.04
CA GLY A 209 1.79 -4.72 18.74
C GLY A 209 3.20 -5.22 19.06
N SER A 210 3.45 -6.52 18.98
CA SER A 210 4.75 -7.16 19.17
C SER A 210 5.51 -7.39 17.87
N GLY A 211 4.88 -7.11 16.72
CA GLY A 211 5.46 -7.33 15.39
C GLY A 211 5.23 -8.75 14.85
N ASN A 212 4.29 -9.50 15.41
CA ASN A 212 3.95 -10.84 14.94
C ASN A 212 2.74 -10.79 14.00
N PRO A 213 2.75 -11.53 12.88
CA PRO A 213 1.56 -11.65 12.04
C PRO A 213 0.50 -12.50 12.75
N ILE A 214 -0.71 -11.94 12.90
CA ILE A 214 -1.89 -12.64 13.42
C ILE A 214 -2.82 -13.09 12.29
N PHE A 215 -2.60 -12.59 11.10
CA PHE A 215 -3.28 -13.00 9.86
C PHE A 215 -2.32 -12.85 8.68
N GLU A 216 -2.36 -13.81 7.73
CA GLU A 216 -1.52 -13.79 6.53
C GLU A 216 -2.31 -14.29 5.32
N ALA A 217 -2.16 -13.60 4.20
CA ALA A 217 -2.69 -13.96 2.89
C ALA A 217 -1.72 -13.48 1.80
N GLY A 218 -2.08 -13.68 0.55
CA GLY A 218 -1.35 -13.13 -0.58
C GLY A 218 -2.18 -13.15 -1.84
N ASN A 219 -1.78 -12.34 -2.80
CA ASN A 219 -2.34 -12.32 -4.14
C ASN A 219 -1.25 -12.45 -5.20
N VAL A 220 -1.68 -12.80 -6.41
CA VAL A 220 -0.83 -12.85 -7.61
C VAL A 220 -1.46 -11.97 -8.68
N SER A 221 -0.65 -11.10 -9.27
CA SER A 221 -0.97 -10.36 -10.48
C SER A 221 -0.13 -10.94 -11.63
N PRO A 222 -0.72 -11.77 -12.51
CA PRO A 222 0.02 -12.37 -13.62
C PRO A 222 0.36 -11.37 -14.72
N MET A 223 -0.29 -10.22 -14.72
CA MET A 223 -0.03 -9.12 -15.65
C MET A 223 0.74 -8.01 -14.96
N SER A 224 1.65 -7.38 -15.69
CA SER A 224 2.36 -6.18 -15.19
C SER A 224 1.37 -5.06 -14.90
N ILE A 225 1.36 -4.55 -13.66
CA ILE A 225 0.52 -3.41 -13.26
C ILE A 225 0.88 -2.17 -14.08
N MET A 226 2.18 -1.99 -14.39
CA MET A 226 2.66 -0.92 -15.26
C MET A 226 2.04 -1.02 -16.66
N ASP A 227 2.00 -2.21 -17.27
CA ASP A 227 1.41 -2.39 -18.59
C ASP A 227 -0.10 -2.18 -18.57
N ILE A 228 -0.80 -2.65 -17.51
CA ILE A 228 -2.22 -2.42 -17.30
C ILE A 228 -2.53 -0.91 -17.25
N VAL A 229 -1.72 -0.14 -16.51
CA VAL A 229 -1.92 1.31 -16.36
C VAL A 229 -1.58 2.05 -17.66
N ASN A 230 -0.42 1.74 -18.27
CA ASN A 230 0.06 2.46 -19.46
C ASN A 230 -0.76 2.16 -20.73
N ASN A 231 -1.31 0.95 -20.84
CA ASN A 231 -2.08 0.52 -22.02
C ASN A 231 -3.60 0.59 -21.77
N ASP A 232 -4.04 1.06 -20.60
CA ASP A 232 -5.45 1.02 -20.19
C ASP A 232 -6.06 -0.38 -20.31
N ASP A 233 -5.28 -1.43 -19.96
CA ASP A 233 -5.69 -2.81 -20.08
C ASP A 233 -6.64 -3.25 -18.96
N ASN A 234 -7.36 -4.36 -19.19
CA ASN A 234 -8.15 -5.01 -18.15
C ASN A 234 -7.23 -5.55 -17.07
N SER A 235 -7.67 -5.43 -15.82
CA SER A 235 -6.90 -5.91 -14.67
C SER A 235 -7.35 -7.30 -14.24
N ILE A 236 -6.41 -8.22 -14.07
CA ILE A 236 -6.68 -9.54 -13.49
C ILE A 236 -5.67 -9.79 -12.38
N TYR A 237 -6.18 -10.05 -11.19
CA TYR A 237 -5.39 -10.58 -10.08
C TYR A 237 -6.27 -11.52 -9.24
N TYR A 238 -5.67 -12.32 -8.37
CA TYR A 238 -6.43 -13.26 -7.55
C TYR A 238 -5.75 -13.50 -6.20
N ILE A 239 -6.57 -13.67 -5.16
CA ILE A 239 -6.09 -14.15 -3.87
C ILE A 239 -5.78 -15.64 -4.01
N ILE A 240 -4.57 -16.02 -3.63
CA ILE A 240 -4.12 -17.42 -3.69
C ILE A 240 -4.66 -18.21 -2.50
N LYS A 241 -4.95 -19.49 -2.73
CA LYS A 241 -5.47 -20.39 -1.70
C LYS A 241 -4.48 -20.56 -0.54
N ASP A 242 -3.22 -20.82 -0.84
CA ASP A 242 -2.18 -21.05 0.15
C ASP A 242 -0.99 -20.12 -0.12
N LEU A 243 -0.56 -19.40 0.91
CA LEU A 243 0.60 -18.52 0.82
C LEU A 243 1.88 -19.37 0.75
N PRO A 244 2.71 -19.24 -0.30
CA PRO A 244 3.96 -19.98 -0.40
C PRO A 244 4.90 -19.69 0.79
N ASP A 245 5.61 -20.71 1.25
CA ASP A 245 6.47 -20.59 2.44
C ASP A 245 7.61 -19.60 2.27
N ASP A 246 8.16 -19.49 1.05
CA ASP A 246 9.19 -18.49 0.71
C ASP A 246 8.64 -17.06 0.74
N THR A 247 7.45 -16.82 0.20
CA THR A 247 6.77 -15.52 0.27
C THR A 247 6.44 -15.16 1.73
N ARG A 248 5.97 -16.12 2.51
CA ARG A 248 5.73 -15.95 3.94
C ARG A 248 7.01 -15.60 4.69
N ALA A 249 8.09 -16.31 4.43
CA ALA A 249 9.39 -16.06 5.06
C ALA A 249 9.91 -14.66 4.69
N ALA A 250 9.86 -14.27 3.42
CA ALA A 250 10.25 -12.94 2.96
C ALA A 250 9.39 -11.83 3.60
N GLY A 251 8.06 -12.01 3.62
CA GLY A 251 7.13 -11.07 4.24
C GLY A 251 7.41 -10.87 5.74
N ARG A 252 7.58 -11.95 6.50
CA ARG A 252 7.93 -11.87 7.92
C ARG A 252 9.30 -11.23 8.17
N ALA A 253 10.30 -11.52 7.33
CA ALA A 253 11.61 -10.88 7.41
C ALA A 253 11.51 -9.37 7.15
N ALA A 254 10.71 -8.96 6.16
CA ALA A 254 10.42 -7.56 5.88
C ALA A 254 9.70 -6.89 7.06
N VAL A 255 8.63 -7.50 7.61
CA VAL A 255 7.92 -6.99 8.82
C VAL A 255 8.90 -6.66 9.93
N LYS A 256 9.83 -7.58 10.22
CA LYS A 256 10.85 -7.39 11.26
C LYS A 256 11.83 -6.28 10.90
N SER A 257 12.34 -6.24 9.68
CA SER A 257 13.35 -5.26 9.24
C SER A 257 12.80 -3.84 9.22
N PHE A 258 11.55 -3.66 8.76
CA PHE A 258 10.88 -2.36 8.73
C PHE A 258 10.29 -1.94 10.08
N GLY A 259 10.33 -2.81 11.10
CA GLY A 259 9.82 -2.51 12.44
C GLY A 259 8.31 -2.34 12.49
N VAL A 260 7.57 -3.12 11.70
CA VAL A 260 6.11 -3.04 11.61
C VAL A 260 5.44 -3.51 12.89
N LYS A 261 4.48 -2.73 13.38
CA LYS A 261 3.65 -3.06 14.55
C LYS A 261 2.25 -2.49 14.37
N SER A 262 1.27 -3.21 14.91
CA SER A 262 -0.15 -2.79 15.00
C SER A 262 -0.68 -2.25 13.67
N ARG A 263 -0.53 -3.02 12.59
CA ARG A 263 -0.82 -2.53 11.24
C ARG A 263 -1.26 -3.62 10.28
N PHE A 264 -2.11 -3.26 9.34
CA PHE A 264 -2.28 -4.02 8.11
C PHE A 264 -1.19 -3.62 7.12
N VAL A 265 -0.58 -4.60 6.43
CA VAL A 265 0.46 -4.39 5.42
C VAL A 265 0.12 -5.12 4.13
N HIS A 266 0.59 -4.54 3.03
CA HIS A 266 0.59 -5.12 1.70
C HIS A 266 1.99 -4.98 1.10
N PHE A 267 2.79 -6.05 1.14
CA PHE A 267 4.14 -6.05 0.58
C PHE A 267 4.12 -6.74 -0.76
N GLU A 268 4.74 -6.11 -1.74
CA GLU A 268 4.87 -6.64 -3.09
C GLU A 268 6.24 -7.23 -3.32
N PHE A 269 6.25 -8.40 -3.94
CA PHE A 269 7.44 -9.14 -4.33
C PHE A 269 7.32 -9.56 -5.78
N PHE A 270 8.44 -9.57 -6.47
CA PHE A 270 8.60 -10.25 -7.72
C PHE A 270 8.90 -11.73 -7.47
N ARG A 271 8.22 -12.62 -8.17
CA ARG A 271 8.61 -14.02 -8.34
C ARG A 271 9.19 -14.18 -9.73
N MET A 272 10.49 -14.41 -9.82
CA MET A 272 11.21 -14.47 -11.09
C MET A 272 10.67 -15.58 -12.01
N THR A 273 10.42 -15.24 -13.27
CA THR A 273 9.94 -16.19 -14.30
C THR A 273 11.07 -16.84 -15.08
N GLU A 274 12.27 -16.31 -15.01
CA GLU A 274 13.49 -16.82 -15.64
C GLU A 274 14.73 -16.47 -14.80
N ASP A 275 15.87 -17.11 -15.14
CA ASP A 275 17.14 -16.82 -14.49
C ASP A 275 17.71 -15.47 -14.95
N GLN A 276 18.14 -14.64 -14.02
CA GLN A 276 18.86 -13.39 -14.29
C GLN A 276 20.15 -13.37 -13.46
N THR A 277 21.31 -13.27 -14.13
CA THR A 277 22.64 -13.40 -13.54
C THR A 277 22.86 -12.43 -12.37
N SER A 278 22.25 -11.23 -12.44
CA SER A 278 22.37 -10.18 -11.42
C SER A 278 21.49 -10.38 -10.19
N MET A 279 20.42 -11.18 -10.30
CA MET A 279 19.37 -11.26 -9.27
C MET A 279 19.14 -12.63 -8.69
N GLY A 280 19.22 -13.67 -9.53
CA GLY A 280 19.01 -15.04 -9.07
C GLY A 280 18.32 -15.93 -10.10
N GLN A 281 17.75 -17.03 -9.62
CA GLN A 281 17.15 -18.07 -10.42
C GLN A 281 15.63 -17.92 -10.55
N LYS A 282 15.05 -18.54 -11.58
CA LYS A 282 13.61 -18.69 -11.72
C LYS A 282 12.95 -19.20 -10.43
N GLY A 283 11.85 -18.57 -10.05
CA GLY A 283 11.10 -18.87 -8.83
C GLY A 283 11.57 -18.10 -7.59
N GLN A 284 12.74 -17.48 -7.62
CA GLN A 284 13.24 -16.71 -6.49
C GLN A 284 12.41 -15.46 -6.24
N ILE A 285 12.29 -15.09 -4.96
CA ILE A 285 11.61 -13.86 -4.50
C ILE A 285 12.61 -12.70 -4.52
N VAL A 286 12.19 -11.60 -5.14
CA VAL A 286 12.90 -10.31 -5.16
C VAL A 286 11.94 -9.24 -4.66
N ALA A 287 12.38 -8.37 -3.77
CA ALA A 287 11.53 -7.34 -3.20
C ALA A 287 11.18 -6.25 -4.23
N LEU A 288 9.93 -5.80 -4.20
CA LEU A 288 9.45 -4.69 -5.02
C LEU A 288 9.14 -3.46 -4.16
N GLU A 289 8.12 -3.54 -3.30
CA GLU A 289 7.65 -2.39 -2.51
C GLU A 289 6.97 -2.84 -1.21
N VAL A 290 7.11 -2.03 -0.15
CA VAL A 290 6.30 -2.16 1.07
C VAL A 290 5.19 -1.11 1.07
N ASN A 291 3.97 -1.56 1.31
CA ASN A 291 2.83 -0.70 1.54
C ASN A 291 2.31 -0.92 2.96
N MET A 292 2.36 0.13 3.80
CA MET A 292 2.00 0.05 5.22
C MET A 292 0.51 0.25 5.43
N ARG A 293 -0.29 -0.43 4.63
CA ARG A 293 -1.75 -0.36 4.60
C ARG A 293 -2.32 -1.62 3.95
N PRO A 294 -3.65 -1.87 4.03
CA PRO A 294 -4.30 -2.94 3.26
C PRO A 294 -4.08 -2.76 1.75
N CYS A 295 -4.06 -3.84 1.00
CA CYS A 295 -4.12 -3.76 -0.46
C CYS A 295 -5.38 -2.99 -0.91
N GLY A 296 -5.27 -2.25 -2.02
CA GLY A 296 -6.33 -1.34 -2.49
C GLY A 296 -7.58 -2.04 -3.03
N GLY A 297 -8.56 -1.22 -3.37
CA GLY A 297 -9.81 -1.66 -3.99
C GLY A 297 -10.62 -2.62 -3.11
N PHE A 298 -11.12 -3.69 -3.71
CA PHE A 298 -11.89 -4.74 -3.03
C PHE A 298 -11.05 -5.88 -2.47
N THR A 299 -9.72 -5.75 -2.48
CA THR A 299 -8.82 -6.83 -2.04
C THR A 299 -9.10 -7.31 -0.60
N PRO A 300 -9.39 -6.45 0.39
CA PRO A 300 -9.78 -6.92 1.71
C PRO A 300 -11.06 -7.80 1.70
N ASP A 301 -12.05 -7.43 0.87
CA ASP A 301 -13.28 -8.24 0.71
C ASP A 301 -12.97 -9.58 0.02
N MET A 302 -12.11 -9.56 -0.99
CA MET A 302 -11.66 -10.79 -1.67
C MET A 302 -10.91 -11.72 -0.72
N ILE A 303 -10.08 -11.17 0.16
CA ILE A 303 -9.41 -11.94 1.22
C ILE A 303 -10.44 -12.57 2.16
N ASN A 304 -11.51 -11.84 2.51
CA ASN A 304 -12.59 -12.40 3.33
C ASN A 304 -13.24 -13.61 2.65
N PHE A 305 -13.54 -13.54 1.35
CA PHE A 305 -14.07 -14.68 0.60
C PHE A 305 -13.04 -15.81 0.50
N ALA A 306 -11.79 -15.49 0.17
CA ALA A 306 -10.74 -16.50 0.00
C ALA A 306 -10.35 -17.22 1.31
N ARG A 307 -10.59 -16.62 2.46
CA ARG A 307 -10.19 -17.13 3.78
C ARG A 307 -11.38 -17.43 4.70
N SER A 308 -12.61 -17.29 4.22
CA SER A 308 -13.82 -17.48 5.03
C SER A 308 -13.73 -16.77 6.38
N THR A 309 -13.35 -15.48 6.37
CA THR A 309 -13.06 -14.67 7.56
C THR A 309 -13.52 -13.22 7.39
N ASN A 310 -13.14 -12.34 8.32
CA ASN A 310 -13.37 -10.89 8.24
C ASN A 310 -12.10 -10.13 8.66
N VAL A 311 -11.28 -9.72 7.68
CA VAL A 311 -10.03 -8.99 7.96
C VAL A 311 -10.27 -7.61 8.56
N TYR A 312 -11.41 -6.98 8.30
CA TYR A 312 -11.79 -5.72 8.95
C TYR A 312 -11.93 -5.91 10.45
N LYS A 313 -12.58 -7.02 10.86
CA LYS A 313 -12.71 -7.38 12.27
C LYS A 313 -11.37 -7.78 12.88
N ILE A 314 -10.57 -8.62 12.22
CA ILE A 314 -9.23 -9.02 12.70
C ILE A 314 -8.38 -7.78 12.98
N TRP A 315 -8.38 -6.80 12.05
CA TRP A 315 -7.63 -5.56 12.23
C TRP A 315 -8.18 -4.70 13.38
N ALA A 316 -9.51 -4.55 13.47
CA ALA A 316 -10.13 -3.78 14.54
C ALA A 316 -9.95 -4.41 15.92
N ASP A 317 -9.98 -5.75 16.01
CA ASP A 317 -9.70 -6.49 17.24
C ASP A 317 -8.23 -6.29 17.67
N MET A 318 -7.30 -6.35 16.73
CA MET A 318 -5.89 -6.08 17.00
C MET A 318 -5.68 -4.67 17.54
N ILE A 319 -6.35 -3.66 16.98
CA ILE A 319 -6.30 -2.28 17.45
C ILE A 319 -6.89 -2.15 18.86
N ALA A 320 -8.04 -2.78 19.10
CA ALA A 320 -8.78 -2.62 20.37
C ALA A 320 -8.20 -3.49 21.51
N PHE A 321 -7.74 -4.70 21.19
CA PHE A 321 -7.43 -5.76 22.18
C PHE A 321 -6.02 -6.33 22.03
N GLY A 322 -5.27 -5.94 21.00
CA GLY A 322 -3.92 -6.46 20.73
C GLY A 322 -3.88 -7.80 20.02
N GLY A 323 -5.02 -8.42 19.71
CA GLY A 323 -5.16 -9.70 19.03
C GLY A 323 -6.60 -9.96 18.63
N THR A 324 -6.90 -11.13 18.07
CA THR A 324 -8.25 -11.49 17.61
C THR A 324 -8.56 -12.95 17.94
N ASP A 325 -9.83 -13.26 18.13
CA ASP A 325 -10.40 -14.60 18.19
C ASP A 325 -11.17 -14.96 16.90
N MET A 326 -11.13 -14.06 15.89
CA MET A 326 -11.81 -14.27 14.62
C MET A 326 -11.24 -15.50 13.92
N PRO A 327 -12.05 -16.52 13.61
CA PRO A 327 -11.55 -17.73 12.95
C PRO A 327 -11.20 -17.44 11.49
N VAL A 328 -10.22 -18.17 10.99
CA VAL A 328 -9.96 -18.34 9.56
C VAL A 328 -10.53 -19.71 9.17
N GLY A 329 -11.44 -19.69 8.19
CA GLY A 329 -12.12 -20.90 7.74
C GLY A 329 -11.42 -21.61 6.59
N GLU A 330 -12.19 -22.20 5.69
CA GLU A 330 -11.65 -22.84 4.49
C GLU A 330 -11.02 -21.82 3.55
N HIS A 331 -10.00 -22.26 2.81
CA HIS A 331 -9.24 -21.46 1.89
C HIS A 331 -9.64 -21.72 0.45
N TYR A 332 -9.81 -20.65 -0.32
CA TYR A 332 -10.18 -20.66 -1.72
C TYR A 332 -9.31 -19.73 -2.56
N TYR A 333 -9.30 -19.93 -3.88
CA TYR A 333 -8.88 -18.89 -4.81
C TYR A 333 -10.02 -17.89 -5.01
N CYS A 334 -9.71 -16.60 -5.00
CA CYS A 334 -10.70 -15.55 -5.28
C CYS A 334 -10.16 -14.62 -6.38
N PRO A 335 -10.60 -14.81 -7.65
CA PRO A 335 -10.16 -13.98 -8.77
C PRO A 335 -10.93 -12.66 -8.83
N PHE A 336 -10.28 -11.62 -9.34
CA PHE A 336 -10.84 -10.33 -9.71
C PHE A 336 -10.62 -10.09 -11.20
N PRO A 337 -11.62 -10.32 -12.07
CA PRO A 337 -11.57 -9.94 -13.46
C PRO A 337 -12.07 -8.52 -13.65
N GLY A 338 -11.18 -7.54 -13.52
CA GLY A 338 -11.47 -6.12 -13.70
C GLY A 338 -11.59 -5.77 -15.17
N ARG A 339 -12.75 -5.29 -15.61
CA ARG A 339 -13.01 -4.81 -16.98
C ARG A 339 -13.02 -3.29 -17.00
N ARG A 340 -12.37 -2.70 -17.97
CA ARG A 340 -12.37 -1.24 -18.19
C ARG A 340 -13.68 -0.80 -18.82
N ASP A 341 -14.24 0.30 -18.32
CA ASP A 341 -15.37 0.96 -18.96
C ASP A 341 -14.95 1.50 -20.35
N GLY A 342 -15.92 1.57 -21.27
CA GLY A 342 -15.70 2.07 -22.62
C GLY A 342 -15.07 1.09 -23.61
N LYS A 343 -14.60 -0.09 -23.17
CA LYS A 343 -14.15 -1.17 -24.09
C LYS A 343 -15.34 -2.03 -24.54
N HIS A 344 -15.29 -2.46 -25.81
CA HIS A 344 -16.29 -3.40 -26.35
C HIS A 344 -15.97 -4.83 -25.94
N PHE A 345 -16.90 -5.48 -25.29
CA PHE A 345 -16.81 -6.88 -24.89
C PHE A 345 -17.86 -7.71 -25.62
N VAL A 346 -17.54 -8.96 -25.92
CA VAL A 346 -18.46 -9.90 -26.59
C VAL A 346 -19.69 -10.20 -25.70
N TYR A 347 -19.49 -10.24 -24.39
CA TYR A 347 -20.56 -10.46 -23.40
C TYR A 347 -20.70 -9.25 -22.51
N SER A 348 -21.93 -8.86 -22.16
CA SER A 348 -22.25 -7.85 -21.18
C SER A 348 -21.85 -8.30 -19.77
N HIS A 349 -22.06 -7.44 -18.78
CA HIS A 349 -21.93 -7.80 -17.36
C HIS A 349 -23.16 -8.58 -16.84
N GLU A 350 -24.28 -8.51 -17.57
CA GLU A 350 -25.55 -9.15 -17.19
C GLU A 350 -25.61 -10.62 -17.58
#